data_74ed634e6f7de23f72c4ed3dc804cfdb
#
_entry.id   74ed634e6f7de23f72c4ed3dc804cfdb
#
_cell.length_a   1.000
_cell.length_b   1.000
_cell.length_c   1.000
_cell.angle_alpha   90.00
_cell.angle_beta   90.00
_cell.angle_gamma   90.00
#
_symmetry.space_group_name_H-M   'P 1'
#
loop_
_entity.id
_entity.type
_entity.pdbx_description
1 polymer ?
#
loop_
_entity_poly.entity_id
_entity_poly.type
_entity_poly.pdbx_seq_one_letter_code
_entity_poly.pdbx_strand_id
1 'polypeptide(L)'
;MLAHAPELLRGILPHQQAAAGASRVPARLKHLAELKAATLTNCEYCIDLGSQVSRRSGLSDEVLLALPAYRASALFTELEKLVLDYAVGVTRTPVDVPDELFARLREHFDPAQLVELTHAIALENLYGRCNHALGIGSAGFTEGMVCAIPERVPA
;
A
#
# COMPACT_ATOMS: atom_id res chain seq x y z
N MET A 1 4.63 -12.04 15.65
CA MET A 1 5.90 -12.13 14.90
C MET A 1 7.02 -11.36 15.58
N LEU A 2 7.06 -10.04 15.55
CA LEU A 2 8.16 -9.21 16.09
C LEU A 2 8.44 -9.38 17.60
N ALA A 3 7.47 -9.88 18.37
CA ALA A 3 7.68 -10.17 19.78
C ALA A 3 8.77 -11.24 20.05
N HIS A 4 9.11 -12.07 19.05
CA HIS A 4 10.21 -13.02 19.13
C HIS A 4 11.59 -12.39 18.91
N ALA A 5 11.63 -11.12 18.46
CA ALA A 5 12.84 -10.32 18.29
C ALA A 5 12.60 -8.92 18.91
N PRO A 6 12.63 -8.81 20.23
CA PRO A 6 12.19 -7.62 20.95
C PRO A 6 13.03 -6.38 20.64
N GLU A 7 14.28 -6.54 20.25
CA GLU A 7 15.14 -5.46 19.76
C GLU A 7 14.62 -4.87 18.44
N LEU A 8 14.15 -5.71 17.50
CA LEU A 8 13.53 -5.26 16.25
C LEU A 8 12.19 -4.57 16.53
N LEU A 9 11.39 -5.13 17.44
CA LEU A 9 10.12 -4.52 17.83
C LEU A 9 10.32 -3.11 18.40
N ARG A 10 11.30 -2.94 19.32
CA ARG A 10 11.63 -1.63 19.90
C ARG A 10 12.10 -0.62 18.86
N GLY A 11 12.83 -1.07 17.84
CA GLY A 11 13.30 -0.20 16.75
C GLY A 11 12.20 0.21 15.79
N ILE A 12 11.30 -0.70 15.45
CA ILE A 12 10.29 -0.44 14.41
C ILE A 12 9.08 0.35 14.91
N LEU A 13 8.71 0.24 16.19
CA LEU A 13 7.53 0.92 16.73
C LEU A 13 7.58 2.45 16.60
N PRO A 14 8.66 3.17 16.98
CA PRO A 14 8.77 4.61 16.76
C PRO A 14 8.72 4.99 15.28
N HIS A 15 9.33 4.16 14.42
CA HIS A 15 9.31 4.35 12.99
C HIS A 15 7.89 4.23 12.41
N GLN A 16 7.13 3.20 12.82
CA GLN A 16 5.73 3.04 12.45
C GLN A 16 4.86 4.22 12.91
N GLN A 17 5.07 4.69 14.14
CA GLN A 17 4.35 5.85 14.67
C GLN A 17 4.64 7.11 13.84
N ALA A 18 5.90 7.34 13.47
CA ALA A 18 6.28 8.47 12.62
C ALA A 18 5.65 8.35 11.22
N ALA A 19 5.67 7.16 10.61
CA ALA A 19 5.06 6.91 9.30
C ALA A 19 3.53 7.10 9.33
N ALA A 20 2.85 6.59 10.35
CA ALA A 20 1.41 6.75 10.53
C ALA A 20 1.00 8.20 10.80
N GLY A 21 1.85 8.98 11.47
CA GLY A 21 1.64 10.41 11.74
C GLY A 21 1.97 11.34 10.57
N ALA A 22 2.66 10.85 9.55
CA ALA A 22 2.98 11.63 8.36
C ALA A 22 1.71 11.94 7.56
N SER A 23 1.48 13.21 7.24
CA SER A 23 0.21 13.70 6.67
C SER A 23 0.38 14.71 5.52
N ARG A 24 1.55 14.71 4.86
CA ARG A 24 1.80 15.59 3.70
C ARG A 24 1.08 15.10 2.45
N VAL A 25 0.93 13.79 2.31
CA VAL A 25 0.16 13.14 1.24
C VAL A 25 -1.27 12.91 1.75
N PRO A 26 -2.30 13.25 0.97
CA PRO A 26 -3.69 12.94 1.33
C PRO A 26 -3.87 11.46 1.69
N ALA A 27 -4.53 11.18 2.82
CA ALA A 27 -4.68 9.83 3.35
C ALA A 27 -5.24 8.84 2.33
N ARG A 28 -6.21 9.27 1.51
CA ARG A 28 -6.80 8.44 0.45
C ARG A 28 -5.76 7.96 -0.57
N LEU A 29 -4.86 8.84 -1.03
CA LEU A 29 -3.79 8.48 -1.98
C LEU A 29 -2.78 7.52 -1.35
N LYS A 30 -2.40 7.78 -0.09
CA LYS A 30 -1.47 6.93 0.64
C LYS A 30 -2.04 5.54 0.87
N HIS A 31 -3.29 5.42 1.36
CA HIS A 31 -3.93 4.13 1.58
C HIS A 31 -4.17 3.34 0.28
N LEU A 32 -4.48 4.03 -0.84
CA LEU A 32 -4.54 3.36 -2.15
C LEU A 32 -3.20 2.75 -2.54
N ALA A 33 -2.10 3.49 -2.37
CA ALA A 33 -0.75 3.01 -2.69
C ALA A 33 -0.32 1.85 -1.80
N GLU A 34 -0.53 1.96 -0.48
CA GLU A 34 -0.26 0.90 0.50
C GLU A 34 -1.07 -0.36 0.18
N LEU A 35 -2.38 -0.22 -0.04
CA LEU A 35 -3.24 -1.36 -0.33
C LEU A 35 -2.87 -2.03 -1.66
N LYS A 36 -2.46 -1.25 -2.68
CA LYS A 36 -1.94 -1.79 -3.94
C LYS A 36 -0.67 -2.61 -3.71
N ALA A 37 0.26 -2.13 -2.91
CA ALA A 37 1.46 -2.88 -2.55
C ALA A 37 1.11 -4.17 -1.77
N ALA A 38 0.13 -4.12 -0.86
CA ALA A 38 -0.37 -5.29 -0.14
C ALA A 38 -0.94 -6.36 -1.07
N THR A 39 -1.76 -5.96 -2.07
CA THR A 39 -2.34 -6.90 -3.04
C THR A 39 -1.27 -7.55 -3.93
N LEU A 40 -0.24 -6.78 -4.33
CA LEU A 40 0.88 -7.27 -5.15
C LEU A 40 1.83 -8.19 -4.38
N THR A 41 2.05 -7.94 -3.09
CA THR A 41 2.85 -8.82 -2.22
C THR A 41 2.07 -10.03 -1.71
N ASN A 42 0.78 -10.10 -2.03
CA ASN A 42 -0.15 -11.17 -1.59
C ASN A 42 -0.15 -11.34 -0.05
N CYS A 43 -0.10 -10.22 0.68
CA CYS A 43 -0.09 -10.22 2.14
C CYS A 43 -1.51 -10.22 2.68
N GLU A 44 -2.05 -11.39 3.06
CA GLU A 44 -3.42 -11.51 3.57
C GLU A 44 -3.67 -10.61 4.79
N TYR A 45 -2.74 -10.54 5.74
CA TYR A 45 -2.83 -9.64 6.89
C TYR A 45 -2.91 -8.17 6.49
N CYS A 46 -2.04 -7.76 5.54
CA CYS A 46 -1.99 -6.37 5.08
C CYS A 46 -3.24 -5.98 4.30
N ILE A 47 -3.77 -6.90 3.47
CA ILE A 47 -5.01 -6.68 2.71
C ILE A 47 -6.20 -6.54 3.65
N ASP A 48 -6.30 -7.40 4.65
CA ASP A 48 -7.37 -7.38 5.66
C ASP A 48 -7.34 -6.06 6.46
N LEU A 49 -6.22 -5.74 7.10
CA LEU A 49 -6.05 -4.50 7.86
C LEU A 49 -6.18 -3.26 6.95
N GLY A 50 -5.51 -3.26 5.80
CA GLY A 50 -5.50 -2.15 4.85
C GLY A 50 -6.89 -1.85 4.30
N SER A 51 -7.70 -2.87 3.99
CA SER A 51 -9.09 -2.68 3.56
C SER A 51 -9.92 -2.01 4.65
N GLN A 52 -9.76 -2.42 5.90
CA GLN A 52 -10.45 -1.81 7.03
C GLN A 52 -10.04 -0.35 7.28
N VAL A 53 -8.73 -0.06 7.21
CA VAL A 53 -8.19 1.30 7.40
C VAL A 53 -8.60 2.22 6.26
N SER A 54 -8.55 1.73 5.02
CA SER A 54 -8.87 2.49 3.80
C SER A 54 -10.31 3.01 3.78
N ARG A 55 -11.26 2.28 4.36
CA ARG A 55 -12.65 2.75 4.51
C ARG A 55 -12.74 4.04 5.32
N ARG A 56 -11.88 4.23 6.32
CA ARG A 56 -11.83 5.47 7.12
C ARG A 56 -11.36 6.69 6.32
N SER A 57 -10.65 6.46 5.22
CA SER A 57 -10.24 7.51 4.26
C SER A 57 -11.18 7.64 3.06
N GLY A 58 -12.36 7.01 3.12
CA GLY A 58 -13.42 7.15 2.13
C GLY A 58 -13.30 6.21 0.92
N LEU A 59 -12.54 5.10 1.00
CA LEU A 59 -12.58 4.07 -0.02
C LEU A 59 -13.84 3.20 0.18
N SER A 60 -14.68 3.14 -0.86
CA SER A 60 -15.86 2.27 -0.86
C SER A 60 -15.49 0.83 -1.23
N ASP A 61 -16.41 -0.10 -0.99
CA ASP A 61 -16.24 -1.51 -1.35
C ASP A 61 -16.02 -1.69 -2.86
N GLU A 62 -16.69 -0.88 -3.69
CA GLU A 62 -16.52 -0.91 -5.15
C GLU A 62 -15.10 -0.51 -5.54
N VAL A 63 -14.50 0.48 -4.87
CA VAL A 63 -13.12 0.90 -5.09
C VAL A 63 -12.14 -0.21 -4.70
N LEU A 64 -12.37 -0.88 -3.55
CA LEU A 64 -11.55 -2.00 -3.12
C LEU A 64 -11.56 -3.16 -4.12
N LEU A 65 -12.75 -3.50 -4.64
CA LEU A 65 -12.91 -4.57 -5.64
C LEU A 65 -12.34 -4.21 -7.02
N ALA A 66 -12.35 -2.92 -7.38
CA ALA A 66 -11.84 -2.43 -8.66
C ALA A 66 -10.32 -2.25 -8.68
N LEU A 67 -9.64 -2.35 -7.54
CA LEU A 67 -8.20 -2.07 -7.42
C LEU A 67 -7.31 -2.89 -8.38
N PRO A 68 -7.56 -4.18 -8.67
CA PRO A 68 -6.77 -4.91 -9.66
C PRO A 68 -6.89 -4.36 -11.08
N ALA A 69 -8.06 -3.81 -11.43
CA ALA A 69 -8.35 -3.25 -12.75
C ALA A 69 -8.38 -1.71 -12.77
N TYR A 70 -7.69 -1.05 -11.85
CA TYR A 70 -7.77 0.40 -11.62
C TYR A 70 -7.56 1.25 -12.87
N ARG A 71 -6.67 0.84 -13.79
CA ARG A 71 -6.37 1.59 -15.02
C ARG A 71 -7.59 1.79 -15.90
N ALA A 72 -8.42 0.75 -16.03
CA ALA A 72 -9.64 0.76 -16.85
C ALA A 72 -10.88 1.27 -16.09
N SER A 73 -10.80 1.41 -14.77
CA SER A 73 -11.94 1.79 -13.94
C SER A 73 -12.14 3.30 -13.88
N ALA A 74 -13.39 3.74 -14.01
CA ALA A 74 -13.79 5.14 -13.81
C ALA A 74 -13.91 5.54 -12.33
N LEU A 75 -13.74 4.59 -11.39
CA LEU A 75 -13.78 4.85 -9.95
C LEU A 75 -12.52 5.55 -9.43
N PHE A 76 -11.45 5.60 -10.24
CA PHE A 76 -10.18 6.24 -9.90
C PHE A 76 -9.94 7.46 -10.76
N THR A 77 -9.55 8.56 -10.12
CA THR A 77 -9.06 9.76 -10.81
C THR A 77 -7.72 9.49 -11.49
N GLU A 78 -7.31 10.33 -12.44
CA GLU A 78 -6.02 10.19 -13.12
C GLU A 78 -4.83 10.30 -12.14
N LEU A 79 -4.95 11.14 -11.10
CA LEU A 79 -3.95 11.23 -10.04
C LEU A 79 -3.87 9.95 -9.21
N GLU A 80 -5.01 9.33 -8.87
CA GLU A 80 -5.03 8.05 -8.18
C GLU A 80 -4.43 6.93 -9.02
N LYS A 81 -4.72 6.88 -10.33
CA LYS A 81 -4.10 5.93 -11.25
C LYS A 81 -2.59 6.12 -11.33
N LEU A 82 -2.13 7.36 -11.38
CA LEU A 82 -0.70 7.69 -11.39
C LEU A 82 0.00 7.20 -10.10
N VAL A 83 -0.61 7.42 -8.95
CA VAL A 83 -0.12 6.92 -7.65
C VAL A 83 -0.11 5.39 -7.60
N LEU A 84 -1.12 4.73 -8.15
CA LEU A 84 -1.20 3.27 -8.24
C LEU A 84 -0.15 2.70 -9.20
N ASP A 85 0.10 3.34 -10.35
CA ASP A 85 1.21 2.97 -11.24
C ASP A 85 2.57 3.09 -10.54
N TYR A 86 2.75 4.13 -9.73
CA TYR A 86 3.95 4.28 -8.92
C TYR A 86 4.09 3.18 -7.87
N ALA A 87 3.00 2.85 -7.16
CA ALA A 87 3.00 1.75 -6.19
C ALA A 87 3.36 0.41 -6.84
N VAL A 88 2.87 0.15 -8.06
CA VAL A 88 3.25 -1.03 -8.85
C VAL A 88 4.74 -1.03 -9.15
N GLY A 89 5.29 0.09 -9.64
CA GLY A 89 6.70 0.21 -9.99
C GLY A 89 7.63 0.00 -8.80
N VAL A 90 7.32 0.62 -7.66
CA VAL A 90 8.10 0.48 -6.41
C VAL A 90 8.01 -0.94 -5.83
N THR A 91 6.89 -1.64 -6.03
CA THR A 91 6.66 -2.98 -5.45
C THR A 91 7.29 -4.10 -6.27
N ARG A 92 7.51 -3.91 -7.55
CA ARG A 92 8.13 -4.91 -8.43
C ARG A 92 9.53 -5.32 -7.96
N THR A 93 9.96 -6.50 -8.40
CA THR A 93 11.33 -6.99 -8.20
C THR A 93 11.88 -7.44 -9.56
N PRO A 94 12.89 -6.74 -10.11
CA PRO A 94 13.48 -5.49 -9.60
C PRO A 94 12.49 -4.31 -9.61
N VAL A 95 12.77 -3.28 -8.81
CA VAL A 95 12.03 -2.01 -8.85
C VAL A 95 12.10 -1.43 -10.25
N ASP A 96 10.96 -1.00 -10.77
CA ASP A 96 10.84 -0.46 -12.12
C ASP A 96 9.90 0.77 -12.11
N VAL A 97 10.50 1.94 -11.95
CA VAL A 97 9.83 3.24 -12.01
C VAL A 97 10.41 4.02 -13.19
N PRO A 98 9.73 4.04 -14.35
CA PRO A 98 10.18 4.79 -15.50
C PRO A 98 10.32 6.30 -15.21
N ASP A 99 11.31 6.95 -15.83
CA ASP A 99 11.57 8.38 -15.65
C ASP A 99 10.33 9.23 -15.99
N GLU A 100 9.56 8.86 -17.00
CA GLU A 100 8.33 9.53 -17.40
C GLU A 100 7.24 9.46 -16.32
N LEU A 101 7.12 8.30 -15.65
CA LEU A 101 6.20 8.15 -14.55
C LEU A 101 6.61 9.05 -13.37
N PHE A 102 7.91 9.07 -13.04
CA PHE A 102 8.42 9.89 -11.96
C PHE A 102 8.33 11.39 -12.27
N ALA A 103 8.56 11.79 -13.52
CA ALA A 103 8.38 13.18 -13.96
C ALA A 103 6.94 13.66 -13.78
N ARG A 104 5.94 12.84 -14.16
CA ARG A 104 4.52 13.14 -13.94
C ARG A 104 4.16 13.26 -12.47
N LEU A 105 4.71 12.41 -11.60
CA LEU A 105 4.50 12.53 -10.15
C LEU A 105 5.00 13.88 -9.61
N ARG A 106 6.15 14.36 -10.08
CA ARG A 106 6.71 15.65 -9.71
C ARG A 106 5.85 16.86 -10.11
N GLU A 107 4.93 16.71 -11.04
CA GLU A 107 3.95 17.75 -11.38
C GLU A 107 2.87 17.92 -10.30
N HIS A 108 2.65 16.88 -9.47
CA HIS A 108 1.58 16.82 -8.47
C HIS A 108 2.08 16.82 -7.02
N PHE A 109 3.33 16.42 -6.79
CA PHE A 109 3.89 16.22 -5.45
C PHE A 109 5.21 16.96 -5.29
N ASP A 110 5.39 17.64 -4.18
CA ASP A 110 6.68 18.18 -3.78
C ASP A 110 7.65 17.06 -3.32
N PRO A 111 8.96 17.37 -3.15
CA PRO A 111 9.93 16.35 -2.75
C PRO A 111 9.60 15.67 -1.41
N ALA A 112 9.00 16.38 -0.44
CA ALA A 112 8.67 15.82 0.86
C ALA A 112 7.47 14.86 0.77
N GLN A 113 6.49 15.17 -0.09
CA GLN A 113 5.36 14.31 -0.39
C GLN A 113 5.79 13.05 -1.13
N LEU A 114 6.72 13.17 -2.09
CA LEU A 114 7.29 12.02 -2.80
C LEU A 114 8.04 11.08 -1.86
N VAL A 115 8.83 11.62 -0.94
CA VAL A 115 9.51 10.82 0.09
C VAL A 115 8.49 10.11 0.97
N GLU A 116 7.44 10.79 1.45
CA GLU A 116 6.40 10.19 2.28
C GLU A 116 5.66 9.07 1.53
N LEU A 117 5.25 9.31 0.28
CA LEU A 117 4.54 8.32 -0.53
C LEU A 117 5.42 7.10 -0.83
N THR A 118 6.68 7.33 -1.24
CA THR A 118 7.64 6.25 -1.49
C THR A 118 7.87 5.41 -0.24
N HIS A 119 8.05 6.09 0.90
CA HIS A 119 8.28 5.44 2.18
C HIS A 119 7.08 4.60 2.61
N ALA A 120 5.84 5.08 2.45
CA ALA A 120 4.63 4.32 2.77
C ALA A 120 4.55 3.01 1.95
N ILE A 121 4.80 3.09 0.63
CA ILE A 121 4.83 1.92 -0.25
C ILE A 121 5.96 0.95 0.15
N ALA A 122 7.16 1.46 0.44
CA ALA A 122 8.31 0.64 0.80
C ALA A 122 8.10 -0.06 2.16
N LEU A 123 7.49 0.63 3.12
CA LEU A 123 7.15 0.07 4.43
C LEU A 123 6.11 -1.05 4.29
N GLU A 124 5.11 -0.87 3.45
CA GLU A 124 4.12 -1.91 3.13
C GLU A 124 4.78 -3.12 2.45
N ASN A 125 5.74 -2.90 1.55
CA ASN A 125 6.55 -3.98 0.98
C ASN A 125 7.36 -4.74 2.04
N LEU A 126 7.94 -4.05 3.01
CA LEU A 126 8.64 -4.68 4.14
C LEU A 126 7.70 -5.62 4.90
N TYR A 127 6.54 -5.11 5.32
CA TYR A 127 5.57 -5.92 6.06
C TYR A 127 4.98 -7.04 5.22
N GLY A 128 4.60 -6.75 3.99
CA GLY A 128 4.02 -7.73 3.08
C GLY A 128 4.94 -8.92 2.86
N ARG A 129 6.21 -8.67 2.57
CA ARG A 129 7.21 -9.74 2.37
C ARG A 129 7.51 -10.51 3.65
N CYS A 130 7.64 -9.83 4.79
CA CYS A 130 7.86 -10.50 6.09
C CYS A 130 6.65 -11.37 6.48
N ASN A 131 5.44 -10.82 6.38
CA ASN A 131 4.22 -11.55 6.75
C ASN A 131 4.01 -12.77 5.85
N HIS A 132 4.16 -12.59 4.53
CA HIS A 132 4.02 -13.68 3.57
C HIS A 132 5.07 -14.78 3.82
N ALA A 133 6.35 -14.42 3.99
CA ALA A 133 7.44 -15.37 4.23
C ALA A 133 7.27 -16.16 5.56
N LEU A 134 6.58 -15.58 6.53
CA LEU A 134 6.35 -16.19 7.85
C LEU A 134 4.96 -16.82 7.99
N GLY A 135 4.17 -16.88 6.90
CA GLY A 135 2.83 -17.48 6.90
C GLY A 135 1.82 -16.73 7.78
N ILE A 136 1.98 -15.42 7.94
CA ILE A 136 1.04 -14.58 8.70
C ILE A 136 -0.19 -14.32 7.81
N GLY A 137 -1.30 -14.94 8.15
CA GLY A 137 -2.58 -14.78 7.46
C GLY A 137 -3.42 -13.61 7.97
N SER A 138 -4.66 -13.51 7.46
CA SER A 138 -5.66 -12.54 7.92
C SER A 138 -5.91 -12.64 9.44
N ALA A 139 -6.17 -11.50 10.07
CA ALA A 139 -6.54 -11.42 11.48
C ALA A 139 -8.04 -11.15 11.71
N GLY A 140 -8.84 -11.15 10.65
CA GLY A 140 -10.29 -10.99 10.71
C GLY A 140 -10.77 -9.54 10.90
N PHE A 141 -9.95 -8.54 10.57
CA PHE A 141 -10.34 -7.12 10.67
C PHE A 141 -11.54 -6.76 9.77
N THR A 142 -11.72 -7.50 8.70
CA THR A 142 -12.82 -7.34 7.73
C THR A 142 -13.76 -8.54 7.70
N GLU A 143 -13.85 -9.31 8.80
CA GLU A 143 -14.77 -10.45 8.86
C GLU A 143 -16.21 -10.02 8.56
N GLY A 144 -16.84 -10.68 7.59
CA GLY A 144 -18.18 -10.32 7.10
C GLY A 144 -18.25 -9.07 6.19
N MET A 145 -17.10 -8.48 5.84
CA MET A 145 -17.02 -7.31 4.94
C MET A 145 -16.20 -7.63 3.69
N VAL A 146 -16.25 -6.73 2.71
CA VAL A 146 -15.45 -6.82 1.48
C VAL A 146 -13.98 -6.50 1.79
N CYS A 147 -13.06 -7.26 1.19
CA CYS A 147 -11.63 -6.98 1.15
C CYS A 147 -11.19 -6.64 -0.27
N ALA A 148 -10.08 -5.92 -0.39
CA ALA A 148 -9.36 -5.84 -1.66
C ALA A 148 -8.91 -7.25 -2.10
N ILE A 149 -8.81 -7.44 -3.43
CA ILE A 149 -8.51 -8.74 -4.03
C ILE A 149 -7.01 -8.88 -4.19
N PRO A 150 -6.39 -10.00 -3.71
CA PRO A 150 -4.98 -10.29 -3.99
C PRO A 150 -4.73 -10.35 -5.50
N GLU A 151 -3.62 -9.76 -5.94
CA GLU A 151 -3.23 -9.83 -7.35
C GLU A 151 -2.32 -11.04 -7.56
N ARG A 152 -2.73 -11.94 -8.43
CA ARG A 152 -1.88 -13.04 -8.85
C ARG A 152 -0.74 -12.45 -9.70
N VAL A 153 0.48 -12.47 -9.17
CA VAL A 153 1.67 -12.26 -10.01
C VAL A 153 1.77 -13.49 -10.91
N PRO A 154 1.74 -13.36 -12.23
CA PRO A 154 2.04 -14.47 -13.11
C PRO A 154 3.44 -15.01 -12.75
N ALA A 155 3.56 -16.32 -12.64
CA ALA A 155 4.82 -17.00 -12.40
C ALA A 155 5.80 -16.76 -13.56
#